data_bcc527fed77c686f0c6e554ec1ae174c
#
_entry.id   bcc527fed77c686f0c6e554ec1ae174c
#
_cell.length_a   1.000
_cell.length_b   1.000
_cell.length_c   1.000
_cell.angle_alpha   90.00
_cell.angle_beta   90.00
_cell.angle_gamma   90.00
#
_symmetry.space_group_name_H-M   'P 1'
#
loop_
_entity.id
_entity.type
_entity.pdbx_description
1 polymer ?
#
loop_
_entity_poly.entity_id
_entity_poly.type
_entity_poly.pdbx_seq_one_letter_code
_entity_poly.pdbx_strand_id
1 'polypeptide(L)' 'MNYSSMRDKIKCLKEAYPKGTRLELIEMDDKQAPPVGTQGTVIGVDDIGSILMKWDNGSSLSLIDGVDKFKRI' A
#
# COMPACT_ATOMS: atom_id res chain seq x y z
N MET A 1 15.93 -3.14 4.33
CA MET A 1 15.99 -4.51 3.82
C MET A 1 16.28 -4.50 2.34
N ASN A 2 17.19 -5.35 1.90
CA ASN A 2 17.55 -5.47 0.50
C ASN A 2 16.76 -6.62 -0.13
N TYR A 3 16.16 -6.36 -1.28
CA TYR A 3 15.48 -7.37 -2.05
C TYR A 3 16.38 -7.79 -3.21
N SER A 4 16.59 -9.09 -3.40
CA SER A 4 17.42 -9.59 -4.48
C SER A 4 16.69 -9.54 -5.82
N SER A 5 15.37 -9.42 -5.81
CA SER A 5 14.58 -9.32 -7.03
C SER A 5 13.21 -8.73 -6.72
N MET A 6 12.49 -8.32 -7.77
CA MET A 6 11.11 -7.85 -7.65
C MET A 6 10.20 -8.95 -7.09
N ARG A 7 10.47 -10.20 -7.46
CA ARG A 7 9.72 -11.35 -6.93
C ARG A 7 9.83 -11.43 -5.41
N ASP A 8 11.05 -11.26 -4.87
CA ASP A 8 11.28 -11.29 -3.43
C ASP A 8 10.59 -10.12 -2.74
N LYS A 9 10.63 -8.95 -3.34
CA LYS A 9 9.94 -7.76 -2.82
C LYS A 9 8.43 -8.00 -2.75
N ILE A 10 7.83 -8.53 -3.81
CA ILE A 10 6.40 -8.81 -3.86
C ILE A 10 6.03 -9.83 -2.78
N LYS A 11 6.82 -10.88 -2.63
CA LYS A 11 6.59 -11.89 -1.59
C LYS A 11 6.62 -11.26 -0.21
N CYS A 12 7.62 -10.42 0.07
CA CYS A 12 7.74 -9.73 1.36
C CYS A 12 6.54 -8.81 1.61
N LEU A 13 6.10 -8.09 0.59
CA LEU A 13 4.94 -7.19 0.73
C LEU A 13 3.66 -7.98 0.98
N LYS A 14 3.46 -9.10 0.31
CA LYS A 14 2.30 -9.95 0.54
C LYS A 14 2.27 -10.53 1.95
N GLU A 15 3.44 -10.84 2.49
CA GLU A 15 3.55 -11.37 3.85
C GLU A 15 3.34 -10.28 4.90
N ALA A 16 3.86 -9.07 4.64
CA ALA A 16 3.74 -7.94 5.56
C ALA A 16 2.33 -7.32 5.52
N TYR A 17 1.72 -7.28 4.34
CA TYR A 17 0.43 -6.64 4.12
C TYR A 17 -0.51 -7.59 3.38
N PRO A 18 -0.96 -8.68 4.04
CA PRO A 18 -1.88 -9.60 3.40
C PRO A 18 -3.23 -8.94 3.13
N LYS A 19 -3.97 -9.51 2.19
CA LYS A 19 -5.32 -9.06 1.88
C LYS A 19 -6.15 -8.94 3.15
N GLY A 20 -6.84 -7.82 3.31
CA GLY A 20 -7.64 -7.54 4.50
C GLY A 20 -6.93 -6.68 5.53
N THR A 21 -5.62 -6.44 5.38
CA THR A 21 -4.88 -5.57 6.30
C THR A 21 -5.43 -4.15 6.21
N ARG A 22 -5.63 -3.52 7.37
CA ARG A 22 -6.08 -2.13 7.44
C ARG A 22 -4.88 -1.21 7.57
N LEU A 23 -4.85 -0.17 6.75
CA LEU A 23 -3.77 0.82 6.74
C LEU A 23 -4.36 2.23 6.80
N GLU A 24 -3.58 3.14 7.36
CA GLU A 24 -3.91 4.57 7.40
C GLU A 24 -2.87 5.35 6.61
N LEU A 25 -3.32 6.24 5.76
CA LEU A 25 -2.43 7.06 4.93
C LEU A 25 -1.77 8.15 5.77
N ILE A 26 -0.44 8.22 5.71
CA ILE A 26 0.35 9.25 6.40
C ILE A 26 0.77 10.33 5.40
N GLU A 27 1.28 9.93 4.23
CA GLU A 27 1.74 10.88 3.23
C GLU A 27 1.77 10.24 1.84
N MET A 28 1.21 10.93 0.86
CA MET A 28 1.26 10.52 -0.54
C MET A 28 1.32 11.78 -1.39
N ASP A 29 2.37 11.92 -2.19
CA ASP A 29 2.56 13.06 -3.08
C ASP A 29 1.89 12.79 -4.43
N ASP A 30 0.58 12.90 -4.46
CA ASP A 30 -0.23 12.67 -5.66
C ASP A 30 -1.45 13.58 -5.57
N LYS A 31 -1.81 14.20 -6.70
CA LYS A 31 -2.96 15.12 -6.75
C LYS A 31 -4.28 14.41 -6.43
N GLN A 32 -4.35 13.10 -6.67
CA GLN A 32 -5.54 12.31 -6.43
C GLN A 32 -5.47 11.52 -5.13
N ALA A 33 -4.46 11.81 -4.30
CA ALA A 33 -4.29 11.10 -3.03
C ALA A 33 -5.50 11.31 -2.12
N PRO A 34 -5.93 10.28 -1.39
CA PRO A 34 -6.90 10.47 -0.33
C PRO A 34 -6.34 11.44 0.72
N PRO A 35 -7.18 12.12 1.49
CA PRO A 35 -6.68 12.96 2.58
C PRO A 35 -5.84 12.14 3.57
N VAL A 36 -4.81 12.78 4.14
CA VAL A 36 -4.01 12.17 5.22
C VAL A 36 -4.96 11.74 6.33
N GLY A 37 -4.72 10.54 6.86
CA GLY A 37 -5.58 9.94 7.87
C GLY A 37 -6.68 9.04 7.30
N THR A 38 -6.86 9.02 5.98
CA THR A 38 -7.82 8.12 5.36
C THR A 38 -7.37 6.67 5.59
N GLN A 39 -8.31 5.84 5.98
CA GLN A 39 -8.06 4.42 6.20
C GLN A 39 -8.52 3.61 4.99
N GLY A 40 -7.91 2.46 4.81
CA GLY A 40 -8.26 1.58 3.71
C GLY A 40 -7.88 0.14 3.99
N THR A 41 -8.28 -0.73 3.08
CA THR A 41 -8.05 -2.17 3.19
C THR A 41 -7.17 -2.63 2.03
N VAL A 42 -6.15 -3.42 2.35
CA VAL A 42 -5.30 -4.04 1.33
C VAL A 42 -6.12 -5.10 0.59
N ILE A 43 -6.11 -5.04 -0.74
CA ILE A 43 -6.78 -6.06 -1.57
C ILE A 43 -5.78 -6.95 -2.30
N GLY A 44 -4.51 -6.62 -2.26
CA GLY A 44 -3.45 -7.45 -2.85
C GLY A 44 -2.19 -6.65 -3.11
N VAL A 45 -1.23 -7.30 -3.75
CA VAL A 45 0.02 -6.68 -4.23
C VAL A 45 0.16 -7.09 -5.69
N ASP A 46 0.43 -6.12 -6.58
CA ASP A 46 0.55 -6.43 -7.99
C ASP A 46 1.98 -6.83 -8.40
N ASP A 47 2.17 -7.11 -9.68
CA ASP A 47 3.44 -7.63 -10.20
C ASP A 47 4.57 -6.59 -10.21
N ILE A 48 4.25 -5.33 -10.03
CA ILE A 48 5.26 -4.27 -9.95
C ILE A 48 5.52 -3.84 -8.51
N GLY A 49 4.93 -4.53 -7.55
CA GLY A 49 5.17 -4.27 -6.13
C GLY A 49 4.33 -3.15 -5.54
N SER A 50 3.24 -2.77 -6.20
CA SER A 50 2.30 -1.81 -5.62
C SER A 50 1.33 -2.52 -4.69
N ILE A 51 1.02 -1.89 -3.56
CA ILE A 51 0.02 -2.40 -2.63
C ILE A 51 -1.33 -1.87 -3.09
N LEU A 52 -2.18 -2.79 -3.57
CA LEU A 52 -3.50 -2.43 -4.07
C LEU A 52 -4.43 -2.16 -2.90
N MET A 53 -5.10 -1.03 -2.93
CA MET A 53 -5.91 -0.55 -1.81
C MET A 53 -7.35 -0.29 -2.23
N LYS A 54 -8.25 -0.49 -1.28
CA LYS A 54 -9.61 0.02 -1.34
C LYS A 54 -9.75 0.98 -0.16
N TRP A 55 -9.69 2.28 -0.45
CA TRP A 55 -9.79 3.31 0.58
C TRP A 55 -11.25 3.52 0.98
N ASP A 56 -11.47 3.83 2.25
CA ASP A 56 -12.83 4.00 2.78
C ASP A 56 -13.58 5.18 2.14
N ASN A 57 -12.83 6.13 1.56
CA ASN A 57 -13.43 7.28 0.87
C ASN A 57 -13.80 6.98 -0.60
N GLY A 58 -13.64 5.74 -1.04
CA GLY A 58 -13.94 5.33 -2.42
C GLY A 58 -12.77 5.37 -3.39
N SER A 59 -11.62 5.92 -2.97
CA SER A 59 -10.42 5.92 -3.80
C SER A 59 -9.85 4.51 -3.95
N SER A 60 -9.18 4.26 -5.07
CA SER A 60 -8.49 2.99 -5.33
C SER A 60 -7.01 3.18 -5.64
N LEU A 61 -6.42 4.32 -5.27
CA LEU A 61 -5.00 4.56 -5.50
C LEU A 61 -4.16 3.55 -4.74
N SER A 62 -3.18 2.97 -5.43
CA SER A 62 -2.25 2.02 -4.81
C SER A 62 -1.19 2.72 -3.99
N LEU A 63 -0.61 2.02 -3.02
CA LEU A 63 0.53 2.50 -2.24
C LEU A 63 1.81 1.93 -2.82
N ILE A 64 2.86 2.75 -2.85
CA ILE A 64 4.19 2.33 -3.28
C ILE A 64 5.09 2.33 -2.06
N ASP A 65 5.51 1.13 -1.66
CA ASP A 65 6.40 0.96 -0.52
C ASP A 65 7.72 1.69 -0.77
N GLY A 66 8.15 2.48 0.23
CA GLY A 66 9.35 3.29 0.12
C GLY A 66 9.13 4.67 -0.48
N VAL A 67 7.97 4.94 -1.06
CA VAL A 67 7.61 6.25 -1.64
C VAL A 67 6.49 6.89 -0.82
N ASP A 68 5.39 6.18 -0.65
CA ASP A 68 4.27 6.64 0.14
C ASP A 68 4.44 6.22 1.59
N LYS A 69 3.90 7.02 2.52
CA LYS A 69 3.97 6.71 3.94
C LYS A 69 2.60 6.31 4.46
N PHE A 70 2.56 5.23 5.18
CA PHE A 70 1.33 4.66 5.73
C PHE A 70 1.68 3.85 6.97
N LYS A 71 0.66 3.53 7.77
CA LYS A 71 0.86 2.70 8.95
C LYS A 71 -0.26 1.68 9.07
N ARG A 72 0.04 0.57 9.72
CA ARG A 72 -0.94 -0.44 10.05
C ARG A 72 -1.77 0.03 11.26
N ILE A 73 -3.05 -0.24 11.20
CA ILE A 73 -3.97 0.10 12.29
C ILE A 73 -4.71 -1.13 12.80
#